data_0834372a0778ab0881ba47547a2a9cf1
#
_entry.id   0834372a0778ab0881ba47547a2a9cf1
#
_cell.length_a   1.000
_cell.length_b   1.000
_cell.length_c   1.000
_cell.angle_alpha   90.00
_cell.angle_beta   90.00
_cell.angle_gamma   90.00
#
_symmetry.space_group_name_H-M   'P 1'
#
loop_
_entity.id
_entity.type
_entity.pdbx_description
1 polymer ?
#
loop_
_entity_poly.entity_id
_entity_poly.type
_entity_poly.pdbx_seq_one_letter_code
_entity_poly.pdbx_strand_id
1 'polypeptide(L)'
;VMTLLMLDSGMRLGECSALLVEDLELSRRRINLRAEETKGRVARTVFFGEKTERVLRRWLQFKDRYTESDYLFPVRESGGHIQVSNFEGNFKKYLTRCGLNEAYTPHCLRNNFAKRCLMNGMDIYTLSKLLGHSSVTVTEKAYLDLTDDDISRRYQSHSPISFL
;
A
#
# COMPACT_ATOMS: atom_id res chain seq x y z
N VAL A 1 -4.25 -4.12 -10.14
CA VAL A 1 -2.83 -4.10 -9.75
C VAL A 1 -2.60 -3.04 -8.68
N MET A 2 -2.89 -1.74 -8.94
CA MET A 2 -2.71 -0.64 -7.98
C MET A 2 -3.31 -0.94 -6.60
N THR A 3 -4.58 -1.38 -6.55
CA THR A 3 -5.26 -1.74 -5.28
C THR A 3 -4.48 -2.79 -4.47
N LEU A 4 -3.99 -3.84 -5.15
CA LEU A 4 -3.19 -4.89 -4.50
C LEU A 4 -1.88 -4.32 -3.97
N LEU A 5 -1.19 -3.50 -4.77
CA LEU A 5 0.07 -2.89 -4.38
C LEU A 5 -0.10 -1.97 -3.16
N MET A 6 -1.16 -1.16 -3.13
CA MET A 6 -1.47 -0.30 -1.98
C MET A 6 -1.81 -1.10 -0.73
N LEU A 7 -2.54 -2.22 -0.86
CA LEU A 7 -2.84 -3.13 0.26
C LEU A 7 -1.61 -3.80 0.84
N ASP A 8 -0.60 -4.06 0.02
CA ASP A 8 0.60 -4.83 0.40
C ASP A 8 1.78 -3.95 0.84
N SER A 9 1.82 -2.70 0.39
CA SER A 9 2.91 -1.75 0.68
C SER A 9 2.53 -0.59 1.60
N GLY A 10 1.23 -0.34 1.76
CA GLY A 10 0.72 0.78 2.55
C GLY A 10 1.00 2.17 1.96
N MET A 11 1.48 2.28 0.71
CA MET A 11 1.72 3.57 0.07
C MET A 11 0.44 4.38 -0.13
N ARG A 12 0.57 5.71 -0.27
CA ARG A 12 -0.55 6.59 -0.59
C ARG A 12 -0.94 6.47 -2.07
N LEU A 13 -2.20 6.76 -2.38
CA LEU A 13 -2.69 6.71 -3.77
C LEU A 13 -1.88 7.63 -4.70
N GLY A 14 -1.59 8.86 -4.29
CA GLY A 14 -0.77 9.78 -5.08
C GLY A 14 0.63 9.24 -5.35
N GLU A 15 1.28 8.67 -4.32
CA GLU A 15 2.58 8.01 -4.46
C GLU A 15 2.50 6.84 -5.45
N CYS A 16 1.46 6.01 -5.35
CA CYS A 16 1.25 4.87 -6.24
C CYS A 16 0.98 5.30 -7.69
N SER A 17 0.21 6.36 -7.90
CA SER A 17 -0.12 6.85 -9.24
C SER A 17 1.07 7.41 -10.00
N ALA A 18 2.00 8.07 -9.29
CA ALA A 18 3.18 8.72 -9.86
C ALA A 18 4.41 7.79 -10.00
N LEU A 19 4.30 6.50 -9.64
CA LEU A 19 5.42 5.55 -9.74
C LEU A 19 5.94 5.44 -11.16
N LEU A 20 7.26 5.48 -11.29
CA LEU A 20 7.97 5.08 -12.49
C LEU A 20 8.36 3.60 -12.43
N VAL A 21 8.59 3.01 -13.60
CA VAL A 21 9.08 1.62 -13.69
C VAL A 21 10.45 1.49 -13.03
N GLU A 22 11.30 2.50 -13.14
CA GLU A 22 12.64 2.53 -12.52
C GLU A 22 12.62 2.55 -10.98
N ASP A 23 11.52 3.04 -10.36
CA ASP A 23 11.36 3.02 -8.90
C ASP A 23 11.18 1.59 -8.35
N LEU A 24 10.87 0.62 -9.23
CA LEU A 24 10.48 -0.74 -8.89
C LEU A 24 11.66 -1.72 -9.01
N GLU A 25 12.06 -2.33 -7.90
CA GLU A 25 13.04 -3.40 -7.85
C GLU A 25 12.35 -4.76 -7.60
N LEU A 26 11.88 -5.41 -8.64
CA LEU A 26 11.12 -6.67 -8.54
C LEU A 26 11.88 -7.78 -7.82
N SER A 27 13.17 -7.95 -8.11
CA SER A 27 14.01 -9.01 -7.50
C SER A 27 14.17 -8.85 -5.99
N ARG A 28 14.12 -7.61 -5.51
CA ARG A 28 14.20 -7.26 -4.09
C ARG A 28 12.85 -6.98 -3.46
N ARG A 29 11.77 -7.05 -4.24
CA ARG A 29 10.39 -6.78 -3.81
C ARG A 29 10.23 -5.45 -3.08
N ARG A 30 10.85 -4.40 -3.62
CA ARG A 30 10.83 -3.07 -3.04
C ARG A 30 10.56 -1.99 -4.08
N ILE A 31 10.08 -0.85 -3.60
CA ILE A 31 9.84 0.37 -4.37
C ILE A 31 10.49 1.53 -3.62
N ASN A 32 11.25 2.32 -4.33
CA ASN A 32 11.90 3.52 -3.83
C ASN A 32 11.00 4.73 -4.11
N LEU A 33 10.31 5.24 -3.10
CA LEU A 33 9.47 6.42 -3.22
C LEU A 33 10.33 7.67 -3.16
N ARG A 34 10.29 8.47 -4.22
CA ARG A 34 11.06 9.72 -4.33
C ARG A 34 10.50 10.79 -3.42
N ALA A 35 11.34 11.69 -2.94
CA ALA A 35 10.95 12.74 -1.99
C ALA A 35 9.86 13.66 -2.56
N GLU A 36 9.93 13.99 -3.84
CA GLU A 36 9.01 14.88 -4.55
C GLU A 36 7.58 14.34 -4.54
N GLU A 37 7.44 13.02 -4.58
CA GLU A 37 6.14 12.33 -4.66
C GLU A 37 5.55 12.04 -3.28
N THR A 38 6.28 12.29 -2.20
CA THR A 38 5.79 12.05 -0.84
C THR A 38 5.26 13.32 -0.18
N LYS A 39 4.16 13.22 0.55
CA LYS A 39 3.55 14.37 1.25
C LYS A 39 4.52 15.09 2.19
N GLY A 40 5.47 14.38 2.79
CA GLY A 40 6.48 14.92 3.70
C GLY A 40 7.80 15.30 3.03
N ARG A 41 7.92 15.18 1.70
CA ARG A 41 9.16 15.37 0.93
C ARG A 41 10.35 14.58 1.48
N VAL A 42 10.09 13.39 2.00
CA VAL A 42 11.12 12.47 2.51
C VAL A 42 11.04 11.18 1.68
N ALA A 43 12.13 10.86 1.01
CA ALA A 43 12.25 9.60 0.29
C ALA A 43 12.16 8.41 1.27
N ARG A 44 11.51 7.33 0.85
CA ARG A 44 11.47 6.09 1.62
C ARG A 44 11.31 4.88 0.72
N THR A 45 11.70 3.74 1.24
CA THR A 45 11.46 2.45 0.57
C THR A 45 10.27 1.75 1.20
N VAL A 46 9.41 1.20 0.36
CA VAL A 46 8.31 0.31 0.75
C VAL A 46 8.52 -1.07 0.13
N PHE A 47 7.86 -2.07 0.69
CA PHE A 47 8.05 -3.47 0.31
C PHE A 47 6.72 -4.11 -0.08
N PHE A 48 6.79 -5.21 -0.83
CA PHE A 48 5.64 -6.01 -1.21
C PHE A 48 6.00 -7.51 -1.24
N GLY A 49 4.99 -8.35 -1.13
CA GLY A 49 5.17 -9.79 -1.08
C GLY A 49 5.21 -10.45 -2.46
N GLU A 50 5.47 -11.75 -2.46
CA GLU A 50 5.57 -12.59 -3.66
C GLU A 50 4.31 -12.58 -4.54
N LYS A 51 3.12 -12.55 -3.91
CA LYS A 51 1.85 -12.49 -4.66
C LYS A 51 1.75 -11.22 -5.48
N THR A 52 2.14 -10.09 -4.90
CA THR A 52 2.16 -8.79 -5.58
C THR A 52 3.24 -8.75 -6.66
N GLU A 53 4.42 -9.32 -6.41
CA GLU A 53 5.47 -9.46 -7.42
C GLU A 53 4.97 -10.18 -8.68
N ARG A 54 4.31 -11.33 -8.52
CA ARG A 54 3.75 -12.09 -9.65
C ARG A 54 2.75 -11.28 -10.46
N VAL A 55 1.91 -10.51 -9.80
CA VAL A 55 0.93 -9.63 -10.46
C VAL A 55 1.62 -8.47 -11.17
N LEU A 56 2.63 -7.86 -10.56
CA LEU A 56 3.41 -6.77 -11.16
C LEU A 56 4.17 -7.24 -12.40
N ARG A 57 4.78 -8.43 -12.39
CA ARG A 57 5.45 -9.00 -13.58
C ARG A 57 4.48 -9.16 -14.75
N ARG A 58 3.27 -9.68 -14.51
CA ARG A 58 2.23 -9.79 -15.55
C ARG A 58 1.76 -8.42 -16.02
N TRP A 59 1.65 -7.47 -15.11
CA TRP A 59 1.26 -6.10 -15.44
C TRP A 59 2.28 -5.43 -16.34
N LEU A 60 3.58 -5.51 -16.06
CA LEU A 60 4.63 -4.96 -16.90
C LEU A 60 4.59 -5.55 -18.31
N GLN A 61 4.51 -6.86 -18.43
CA GLN A 61 4.37 -7.53 -19.73
C GLN A 61 3.14 -7.07 -20.50
N PHE A 62 2.03 -6.77 -19.80
CA PHE A 62 0.82 -6.23 -20.42
C PHE A 62 1.02 -4.77 -20.83
N LYS A 63 1.56 -3.93 -19.92
CA LYS A 63 1.81 -2.51 -20.16
C LYS A 63 2.70 -2.31 -21.39
N ASP A 64 3.82 -3.02 -21.48
CA ASP A 64 4.81 -2.88 -22.54
C ASP A 64 4.27 -3.20 -23.96
N ARG A 65 3.11 -3.87 -24.05
CA ARG A 65 2.40 -4.09 -25.32
C ARG A 65 1.59 -2.89 -25.81
N TYR A 66 1.31 -1.93 -24.93
CA TYR A 66 0.40 -0.82 -25.21
C TYR A 66 1.04 0.56 -25.18
N THR A 67 2.15 0.71 -24.44
CA THR A 67 2.79 2.00 -24.25
C THR A 67 4.24 1.85 -23.79
N GLU A 68 5.09 2.73 -24.26
CA GLU A 68 6.49 2.88 -23.85
C GLU A 68 6.65 3.85 -22.68
N SER A 69 5.54 4.22 -22.02
CA SER A 69 5.54 5.15 -20.89
C SER A 69 6.44 4.67 -19.75
N ASP A 70 7.20 5.59 -19.18
CA ASP A 70 8.05 5.36 -17.99
C ASP A 70 7.22 5.15 -16.72
N TYR A 71 5.94 5.60 -16.71
CA TYR A 71 5.07 5.39 -15.57
C TYR A 71 4.69 3.92 -15.40
N LEU A 72 4.66 3.46 -14.14
CA LEU A 72 4.22 2.10 -13.82
C LEU A 72 2.73 1.90 -14.12
N PHE A 73 1.92 2.95 -13.94
CA PHE A 73 0.48 2.94 -14.20
C PHE A 73 0.08 4.08 -15.16
N PRO A 74 0.41 3.94 -16.44
CA PRO A 74 0.12 4.98 -17.44
C PRO A 74 -1.35 5.01 -17.83
N VAL A 75 -1.80 6.18 -18.28
CA VAL A 75 -3.02 6.33 -19.09
C VAL A 75 -2.68 5.97 -20.52
N ARG A 76 -3.46 5.07 -21.11
CA ARG A 76 -3.20 4.49 -22.43
C ARG A 76 -3.06 5.55 -23.53
N GLU A 77 -3.94 6.54 -23.53
CA GLU A 77 -4.04 7.54 -24.59
C GLU A 77 -2.97 8.62 -24.50
N SER A 78 -2.57 9.00 -23.28
CA SER A 78 -1.64 10.11 -23.07
C SER A 78 -0.22 9.69 -22.68
N GLY A 79 -0.04 8.42 -22.28
CA GLY A 79 1.22 7.96 -21.71
C GLY A 79 1.56 8.55 -20.34
N GLY A 80 0.78 9.54 -19.86
CA GLY A 80 0.93 10.13 -18.53
C GLY A 80 0.44 9.21 -17.42
N HIS A 81 0.74 9.54 -16.14
CA HIS A 81 0.27 8.73 -15.02
C HIS A 81 -1.24 8.85 -14.79
N ILE A 82 -1.84 7.82 -14.21
CA ILE A 82 -3.26 7.84 -13.85
C ILE A 82 -3.53 8.93 -12.80
N GLN A 83 -4.53 9.79 -13.05
CA GLN A 83 -4.93 10.81 -12.09
C GLN A 83 -5.63 10.18 -10.88
N VAL A 84 -5.38 10.74 -9.68
CA VAL A 84 -5.98 10.27 -8.43
C VAL A 84 -7.50 10.21 -8.52
N SER A 85 -8.15 11.26 -9.05
CA SER A 85 -9.61 11.32 -9.23
C SER A 85 -10.15 10.21 -10.15
N ASN A 86 -9.43 9.87 -11.22
CA ASN A 86 -9.81 8.78 -12.13
C ASN A 86 -9.74 7.43 -11.43
N PHE A 87 -8.69 7.21 -10.61
CA PHE A 87 -8.60 5.99 -9.83
C PHE A 87 -9.73 5.90 -8.79
N GLU A 88 -10.00 6.97 -8.06
CA GLU A 88 -11.08 7.01 -7.05
C GLU A 88 -12.45 6.73 -7.67
N GLY A 89 -12.76 7.34 -8.82
CA GLY A 89 -14.00 7.08 -9.54
C GLY A 89 -14.14 5.62 -9.99
N ASN A 90 -13.05 5.02 -10.51
CA ASN A 90 -13.04 3.62 -10.90
C ASN A 90 -13.11 2.70 -9.68
N PHE A 91 -12.41 3.02 -8.60
CA PHE A 91 -12.44 2.26 -7.35
C PHE A 91 -13.87 2.14 -6.82
N LYS A 92 -14.61 3.25 -6.77
CA LYS A 92 -16.02 3.28 -6.36
C LYS A 92 -16.90 2.39 -7.26
N LYS A 93 -16.74 2.48 -8.59
CA LYS A 93 -17.47 1.60 -9.53
C LYS A 93 -17.21 0.10 -9.27
N TYR A 94 -15.97 -0.26 -8.91
CA TYR A 94 -15.65 -1.65 -8.58
C TYR A 94 -16.24 -2.07 -7.23
N LEU A 95 -16.28 -1.21 -6.22
CA LEU A 95 -16.96 -1.49 -4.95
C LEU A 95 -18.43 -1.81 -5.19
N THR A 96 -19.13 -0.96 -5.95
CA THR A 96 -20.55 -1.18 -6.32
C THR A 96 -20.74 -2.53 -7.03
N ARG A 97 -19.91 -2.84 -8.05
CA ARG A 97 -19.97 -4.10 -8.79
C ARG A 97 -19.74 -5.35 -7.93
N CYS A 98 -18.92 -5.22 -6.90
CA CYS A 98 -18.61 -6.30 -5.96
C CYS A 98 -19.59 -6.39 -4.79
N GLY A 99 -20.61 -5.53 -4.72
CA GLY A 99 -21.53 -5.45 -3.57
C GLY A 99 -20.86 -5.02 -2.27
N LEU A 100 -19.74 -4.28 -2.37
CA LEU A 100 -19.01 -3.78 -1.22
C LEU A 100 -19.49 -2.37 -0.83
N ASN A 101 -19.25 -1.99 0.43
CA ASN A 101 -19.64 -0.67 0.93
C ASN A 101 -18.93 0.45 0.14
N GLU A 102 -19.71 1.30 -0.50
CA GLU A 102 -19.24 2.43 -1.32
C GLU A 102 -18.60 3.57 -0.50
N ALA A 103 -18.74 3.54 0.82
CA ALA A 103 -18.04 4.46 1.72
C ALA A 103 -16.53 4.17 1.83
N TYR A 104 -16.08 3.00 1.39
CA TYR A 104 -14.65 2.72 1.33
C TYR A 104 -13.95 3.63 0.32
N THR A 105 -12.81 4.18 0.74
CA THR A 105 -11.93 4.99 -0.10
C THR A 105 -10.59 4.29 -0.27
N PRO A 106 -9.76 4.67 -1.24
CA PRO A 106 -8.41 4.12 -1.37
C PRO A 106 -7.56 4.27 -0.10
N HIS A 107 -7.86 5.27 0.75
CA HIS A 107 -7.17 5.43 2.04
C HIS A 107 -7.43 4.26 3.00
N CYS A 108 -8.60 3.61 2.90
CA CYS A 108 -8.90 2.40 3.67
C CYS A 108 -7.93 1.24 3.38
N LEU A 109 -7.36 1.17 2.17
CA LEU A 109 -6.36 0.17 1.81
C LEU A 109 -5.10 0.31 2.68
N ARG A 110 -4.64 1.55 2.84
CA ARG A 110 -3.48 1.87 3.67
C ARG A 110 -3.76 1.65 5.16
N ASN A 111 -4.96 2.00 5.64
CA ASN A 111 -5.36 1.73 7.01
C ASN A 111 -5.43 0.22 7.28
N ASN A 112 -5.94 -0.55 6.32
CA ASN A 112 -5.97 -2.01 6.40
C ASN A 112 -4.56 -2.60 6.44
N PHE A 113 -3.62 -2.10 5.61
CA PHE A 113 -2.21 -2.48 5.67
C PHE A 113 -1.66 -2.24 7.07
N ALA A 114 -1.83 -1.03 7.62
CA ALA A 114 -1.35 -0.67 8.95
C ALA A 114 -1.89 -1.62 10.03
N LYS A 115 -3.22 -1.81 10.06
CA LYS A 115 -3.87 -2.71 11.03
C LYS A 115 -3.34 -4.15 10.91
N ARG A 116 -3.22 -4.69 9.69
CA ARG A 116 -2.73 -6.05 9.47
C ARG A 116 -1.26 -6.21 9.86
N CYS A 117 -0.40 -5.25 9.56
CA CYS A 117 1.00 -5.28 10.00
C CYS A 117 1.10 -5.35 11.52
N LEU A 118 0.33 -4.52 12.24
CA LEU A 118 0.29 -4.52 13.70
C LEU A 118 -0.23 -5.84 14.24
N MET A 119 -1.32 -6.38 13.68
CA MET A 119 -1.89 -7.67 14.06
C MET A 119 -0.91 -8.83 13.85
N ASN A 120 -0.05 -8.74 12.84
CA ASN A 120 0.99 -9.71 12.55
C ASN A 120 2.29 -9.48 13.36
N GLY A 121 2.28 -8.58 14.34
CA GLY A 121 3.40 -8.39 15.27
C GLY A 121 4.44 -7.36 14.84
N MET A 122 4.22 -6.62 13.74
CA MET A 122 5.12 -5.52 13.39
C MET A 122 5.07 -4.44 14.47
N ASP A 123 6.23 -3.96 14.91
CA ASP A 123 6.30 -2.85 15.86
C ASP A 123 5.89 -1.52 15.23
N ILE A 124 5.42 -0.60 16.08
CA ILE A 124 4.85 0.67 15.63
C ILE A 124 5.88 1.60 14.97
N TYR A 125 7.16 1.53 15.39
CA TYR A 125 8.22 2.37 14.85
C TYR A 125 8.57 1.94 13.42
N THR A 126 8.73 0.63 13.19
CA THR A 126 8.92 0.06 11.85
C THR A 126 7.75 0.41 10.94
N LEU A 127 6.51 0.22 11.41
CA LEU A 127 5.32 0.57 10.64
C LEU A 127 5.26 2.08 10.32
N SER A 128 5.57 2.95 11.30
CA SER A 128 5.59 4.40 11.11
C SER A 128 6.58 4.81 10.01
N LYS A 129 7.77 4.20 9.98
CA LYS A 129 8.78 4.42 8.93
C LYS A 129 8.28 3.97 7.55
N LEU A 130 7.70 2.78 7.45
CA LEU A 130 7.13 2.27 6.18
C LEU A 130 6.05 3.20 5.65
N LEU A 131 5.17 3.67 6.52
CA LEU A 131 4.11 4.59 6.16
C LEU A 131 4.62 6.01 5.85
N GLY A 132 5.83 6.37 6.27
CA GLY A 132 6.37 7.72 6.12
C GLY A 132 5.57 8.73 6.91
N HIS A 133 5.28 8.41 8.18
CA HIS A 133 4.70 9.34 9.14
C HIS A 133 5.82 10.14 9.80
N SER A 134 5.60 11.43 9.97
CA SER A 134 6.53 12.33 10.67
C SER A 134 6.55 12.09 12.18
N SER A 135 5.50 11.46 12.71
CA SER A 135 5.36 11.10 14.12
C SER A 135 4.69 9.73 14.26
N VAL A 136 5.12 8.97 15.25
CA VAL A 136 4.51 7.69 15.64
C VAL A 136 3.06 7.87 16.07
N THR A 137 2.71 9.03 16.66
CA THR A 137 1.35 9.38 17.08
C THR A 137 0.32 9.23 15.96
N VAL A 138 0.70 9.47 14.71
CA VAL A 138 -0.18 9.26 13.55
C VAL A 138 -0.48 7.76 13.35
N THR A 139 0.49 6.91 13.68
CA THR A 139 0.36 5.45 13.57
C THR A 139 -0.42 4.89 14.76
N GLU A 140 -0.33 5.53 15.94
CA GLU A 140 -1.06 5.12 17.15
C GLU A 140 -2.57 5.10 16.95
N LYS A 141 -3.11 5.97 16.09
CA LYS A 141 -4.54 5.96 15.73
C LYS A 141 -5.00 4.62 15.17
N ALA A 142 -4.13 3.86 14.50
CA ALA A 142 -4.44 2.53 14.02
C ALA A 142 -4.57 1.48 15.16
N TYR A 143 -4.03 1.77 16.35
CA TYR A 143 -4.21 0.94 17.55
C TYR A 143 -5.54 1.20 18.26
N LEU A 144 -6.10 2.42 18.13
CA LEU A 144 -7.36 2.76 18.78
C LEU A 144 -8.55 1.96 18.23
N ASP A 145 -8.38 1.37 17.05
CA ASP A 145 -9.39 0.54 16.39
C ASP A 145 -9.24 -0.98 16.71
N LEU A 146 -8.30 -1.37 17.60
CA LEU A 146 -8.16 -2.76 18.02
C LEU A 146 -9.26 -3.14 19.00
N THR A 147 -9.95 -4.25 18.72
CA THR A 147 -10.95 -4.84 19.62
C THR A 147 -10.26 -5.66 20.71
N ASP A 148 -11.00 -5.97 21.81
CA ASP A 148 -10.50 -6.86 22.86
C ASP A 148 -10.11 -8.24 22.32
N ASP A 149 -10.81 -8.73 21.30
CA ASP A 149 -10.46 -9.98 20.61
C ASP A 149 -9.13 -9.86 19.86
N ASP A 150 -8.85 -8.72 19.25
CA ASP A 150 -7.58 -8.43 18.58
C ASP A 150 -6.43 -8.41 19.61
N ILE A 151 -6.66 -7.79 20.76
CA ILE A 151 -5.69 -7.72 21.86
C ILE A 151 -5.45 -9.10 22.45
N SER A 152 -6.52 -9.86 22.70
CA SER A 152 -6.43 -11.22 23.25
C SER A 152 -5.61 -12.15 22.34
N ARG A 153 -5.90 -12.15 21.03
CA ARG A 153 -5.12 -12.96 20.07
C ARG A 153 -3.64 -12.59 20.07
N ARG A 154 -3.33 -11.30 20.16
CA ARG A 154 -1.95 -10.83 20.22
C ARG A 154 -1.26 -11.24 21.50
N TYR A 155 -1.96 -11.15 22.64
CA TYR A 155 -1.44 -11.59 23.93
C TYR A 155 -1.06 -13.07 23.91
N GLN A 156 -1.89 -13.95 23.33
CA GLN A 156 -1.62 -15.41 23.27
C GLN A 156 -0.30 -15.72 22.55
N SER A 157 0.07 -14.94 21.52
CA SER A 157 1.34 -15.13 20.79
C SER A 157 2.55 -14.48 21.48
N HIS A 158 2.34 -13.65 22.51
CA HIS A 158 3.38 -12.89 23.21
C HIS A 158 3.36 -13.10 24.73
N SER A 159 2.58 -14.04 25.21
CA SER A 159 2.55 -14.35 26.64
C SER A 159 3.93 -14.75 27.14
N PRO A 160 4.47 -14.12 28.20
CA PRO A 160 5.82 -14.42 28.70
C PRO A 160 5.99 -15.86 29.20
N ILE A 161 4.88 -16.55 29.47
CA ILE A 161 4.89 -17.94 29.93
C ILE A 161 4.81 -18.94 28.75
N SER A 162 4.44 -18.50 27.55
CA SER A 162 4.34 -19.37 26.36
C SER A 162 5.69 -19.91 25.87
N PHE A 163 6.79 -19.41 26.41
CA PHE A 163 8.17 -19.79 26.06
C PHE A 163 8.86 -20.61 27.19
N LEU A 164 8.13 -20.96 28.25
CA LEU A 164 8.56 -21.86 29.32
C LEU A 164 8.08 -23.29 29.08
#